data_2696bcfd4d8d108e50f056a343f5216e
#
_entry.id   2696bcfd4d8d108e50f056a343f5216e
#
_cell.length_a   1.000
_cell.length_b   1.000
_cell.length_c   1.000
_cell.angle_alpha   90.00
_cell.angle_beta   90.00
_cell.angle_gamma   90.00
#
_symmetry.space_group_name_H-M   'P 1'
#
loop_
_entity.id
_entity.type
_entity.pdbx_description
1 polymer ?
#
loop_
_entity_poly.entity_id
_entity_poly.type
_entity_poly.pdbx_seq_one_letter_code
_entity_poly.pdbx_strand_id
1 'polypeptide(L)'
;MTLEAKLLQLQELLRSLGSCVVAYSGGVDSVFLAKVAYDVLGPRAVAAIADSPSLPRRELAEAVELAQRFGIPLRVVRTAEFDNASYLANPTNRCYFCKQALFAELTPLARAEGLALIVYGENASDLGDHRPGSQAAAEFAVRAPLKEAGLTKAEIRELSARLGLPTADKPQLACLSSRIPTGEAVTITKLAMIEGAENYLRDLGFHDVRVRHHEMKQGALARIEVGTSELPRLFVGEVHQRLAEHLHTLGYLYVTVDVAGYRRGSTNGTPISFRPGLA
;
A
#
# COMPACT_ATOMS: atom_id res chain seq x y z
N MET A 1 17.08 -8.80 -21.98
CA MET A 1 16.78 -10.16 -21.49
C MET A 1 15.30 -10.44 -21.75
N THR A 2 14.94 -11.69 -22.08
CA THR A 2 13.54 -12.12 -22.20
C THR A 2 12.88 -12.19 -20.82
N LEU A 3 11.56 -12.22 -20.78
CA LEU A 3 10.78 -12.34 -19.54
C LEU A 3 11.10 -13.63 -18.79
N GLU A 4 11.22 -14.73 -19.52
CA GLU A 4 11.59 -16.05 -18.99
C GLU A 4 13.00 -16.05 -18.38
N ALA A 5 13.95 -15.39 -19.04
CA ALA A 5 15.31 -15.27 -18.51
C ALA A 5 15.36 -14.47 -17.20
N LYS A 6 14.57 -13.39 -17.08
CA LYS A 6 14.45 -12.63 -15.83
C LYS A 6 13.78 -13.43 -14.72
N LEU A 7 12.75 -14.22 -15.04
CA LEU A 7 12.12 -15.12 -14.07
C LEU A 7 13.09 -16.18 -13.57
N LEU A 8 13.88 -16.80 -14.46
CA LEU A 8 14.93 -17.74 -14.08
C LEU A 8 15.99 -17.09 -13.20
N GLN A 9 16.42 -15.87 -13.54
CA GLN A 9 17.37 -15.11 -12.71
C GLN A 9 16.80 -14.83 -11.32
N LEU A 10 15.52 -14.43 -11.20
CA LEU A 10 14.85 -14.27 -9.90
C LEU A 10 14.87 -15.56 -9.09
N GLN A 11 14.55 -16.70 -9.73
CA GLN A 11 14.54 -18.00 -9.07
C GLN A 11 15.95 -18.42 -8.60
N GLU A 12 16.99 -18.16 -9.39
CA GLU A 12 18.38 -18.41 -9.02
C GLU A 12 18.86 -17.53 -7.87
N LEU A 13 18.51 -16.25 -7.90
CA LEU A 13 18.73 -15.33 -6.78
C LEU A 13 18.10 -15.88 -5.50
N LEU A 14 16.84 -16.25 -5.55
CA LEU A 14 16.13 -16.80 -4.37
C LEU A 14 16.77 -18.11 -3.88
N ARG A 15 17.16 -19.03 -4.78
CA ARG A 15 17.90 -20.26 -4.38
C ARG A 15 19.21 -19.94 -3.67
N SER A 16 19.94 -18.92 -4.16
CA SER A 16 21.23 -18.52 -3.56
C SER A 16 21.07 -17.92 -2.16
N LEU A 17 19.88 -17.36 -1.83
CA LEU A 17 19.57 -16.85 -0.48
C LEU A 17 19.38 -18.00 0.52
N GLY A 18 18.97 -19.17 0.06
CA GLY A 18 18.71 -20.35 0.90
C GLY A 18 17.43 -20.27 1.71
N SER A 19 17.11 -19.15 2.33
CA SER A 19 15.87 -18.88 3.07
C SER A 19 15.60 -17.38 3.19
N CYS A 20 14.34 -16.97 3.35
CA CYS A 20 14.02 -15.55 3.51
C CYS A 20 12.67 -15.28 4.20
N VAL A 21 12.58 -14.10 4.81
CA VAL A 21 11.31 -13.45 5.16
C VAL A 21 10.96 -12.48 4.03
N VAL A 22 9.78 -12.61 3.45
CA VAL A 22 9.26 -11.68 2.45
C VAL A 22 8.41 -10.62 3.13
N ALA A 23 8.83 -9.34 3.08
CA ALA A 23 8.00 -8.22 3.51
C ALA A 23 6.77 -8.10 2.59
N TYR A 24 5.66 -8.65 3.06
CA TYR A 24 4.44 -8.91 2.31
C TYR A 24 3.40 -7.83 2.60
N SER A 25 2.83 -7.22 1.57
CA SER A 25 1.82 -6.15 1.70
C SER A 25 0.47 -6.48 1.06
N GLY A 26 0.32 -7.67 0.45
CA GLY A 26 -0.87 -7.99 -0.34
C GLY A 26 -0.97 -7.29 -1.70
N GLY A 27 0.02 -6.47 -2.05
CA GLY A 27 0.12 -5.84 -3.37
C GLY A 27 0.80 -6.75 -4.40
N VAL A 28 0.61 -6.46 -5.69
CA VAL A 28 1.06 -7.33 -6.80
C VAL A 28 2.54 -7.75 -6.69
N ASP A 29 3.46 -6.83 -6.37
CA ASP A 29 4.89 -7.15 -6.32
C ASP A 29 5.22 -8.08 -5.15
N SER A 30 4.71 -7.79 -3.96
CA SER A 30 4.99 -8.58 -2.77
C SER A 30 4.33 -9.95 -2.81
N VAL A 31 3.14 -10.07 -3.41
CA VAL A 31 2.44 -11.35 -3.62
C VAL A 31 3.20 -12.20 -4.63
N PHE A 32 3.59 -11.61 -5.75
CA PHE A 32 4.40 -12.30 -6.75
C PHE A 32 5.74 -12.79 -6.17
N LEU A 33 6.45 -11.91 -5.46
CA LEU A 33 7.71 -12.28 -4.81
C LEU A 33 7.52 -13.41 -3.80
N ALA A 34 6.50 -13.33 -2.95
CA ALA A 34 6.22 -14.36 -1.94
C ALA A 34 5.88 -15.71 -2.59
N LYS A 35 5.08 -15.70 -3.68
CA LYS A 35 4.74 -16.91 -4.43
C LYS A 35 5.97 -17.55 -5.05
N VAL A 36 6.78 -16.80 -5.78
CA VAL A 36 7.99 -17.34 -6.42
C VAL A 36 9.00 -17.80 -5.37
N ALA A 37 9.16 -17.05 -4.27
CA ALA A 37 10.05 -17.47 -3.18
C ALA A 37 9.58 -18.79 -2.55
N TYR A 38 8.27 -18.94 -2.32
CA TYR A 38 7.72 -20.18 -1.79
C TYR A 38 7.87 -21.35 -2.78
N ASP A 39 7.65 -21.14 -4.08
CA ASP A 39 7.83 -22.18 -5.10
C ASP A 39 9.28 -22.69 -5.18
N VAL A 40 10.25 -21.80 -4.91
CA VAL A 40 11.68 -22.11 -5.01
C VAL A 40 12.23 -22.68 -3.70
N LEU A 41 11.83 -22.14 -2.56
CA LEU A 41 12.44 -22.42 -1.25
C LEU A 41 11.54 -23.27 -0.33
N GLY A 42 10.25 -23.47 -0.72
CA GLY A 42 9.28 -24.16 0.10
C GLY A 42 9.08 -23.46 1.47
N PRO A 43 9.03 -24.21 2.56
CA PRO A 43 8.80 -23.66 3.91
C PRO A 43 9.92 -22.74 4.41
N ARG A 44 11.04 -22.63 3.70
CA ARG A 44 12.13 -21.69 4.00
C ARG A 44 11.88 -20.28 3.45
N ALA A 45 10.74 -20.05 2.78
CA ALA A 45 10.23 -18.72 2.43
C ALA A 45 8.97 -18.43 3.25
N VAL A 46 9.05 -17.44 4.14
CA VAL A 46 7.95 -17.03 5.01
C VAL A 46 7.55 -15.60 4.66
N ALA A 47 6.28 -15.39 4.35
CA ALA A 47 5.73 -14.05 4.18
C ALA A 47 5.45 -13.42 5.56
N ALA A 48 5.67 -12.11 5.68
CA ALA A 48 5.32 -11.39 6.90
C ALA A 48 4.62 -10.06 6.54
N ILE A 49 3.41 -9.87 7.08
CA ILE A 49 2.59 -8.68 6.88
C ILE A 49 2.45 -7.88 8.16
N ALA A 50 2.58 -6.55 8.05
CA ALA A 50 2.35 -5.65 9.18
C ALA A 50 0.85 -5.53 9.48
N ASP A 51 0.46 -5.77 10.73
CA ASP A 51 -0.83 -5.34 11.26
C ASP A 51 -0.66 -3.95 11.86
N SER A 52 -0.94 -2.95 11.03
CA SER A 52 -0.80 -1.53 11.34
C SER A 52 -2.15 -0.82 11.17
N PRO A 53 -2.46 0.20 11.99
CA PRO A 53 -3.64 1.05 11.77
C PRO A 53 -3.65 1.74 10.40
N SER A 54 -2.48 1.86 9.74
CA SER A 54 -2.37 2.42 8.39
C SER A 54 -2.77 1.45 7.27
N LEU A 55 -2.83 0.14 7.56
CA LEU A 55 -3.26 -0.87 6.58
C LEU A 55 -4.77 -1.06 6.69
N PRO A 56 -5.54 -0.84 5.61
CA PRO A 56 -6.97 -1.12 5.62
C PRO A 56 -7.26 -2.56 6.07
N ARG A 57 -8.23 -2.74 6.95
CA ARG A 57 -8.56 -4.08 7.49
C ARG A 57 -8.98 -5.07 6.41
N ARG A 58 -9.70 -4.59 5.38
CA ARG A 58 -10.08 -5.41 4.21
C ARG A 58 -8.84 -5.90 3.46
N GLU A 59 -7.85 -5.01 3.26
CA GLU A 59 -6.61 -5.37 2.58
C GLU A 59 -5.77 -6.38 3.38
N LEU A 60 -5.75 -6.27 4.71
CA LEU A 60 -5.11 -7.26 5.57
C LEU A 60 -5.82 -8.62 5.45
N ALA A 61 -7.15 -8.64 5.52
CA ALA A 61 -7.94 -9.88 5.41
C ALA A 61 -7.72 -10.56 4.04
N GLU A 62 -7.81 -9.79 2.95
CA GLU A 62 -7.55 -10.30 1.59
C GLU A 62 -6.12 -10.84 1.44
N ALA A 63 -5.13 -10.16 2.02
CA ALA A 63 -3.73 -10.57 1.94
C ALA A 63 -3.50 -11.89 2.71
N VAL A 64 -4.14 -12.06 3.87
CA VAL A 64 -4.10 -13.30 4.68
C VAL A 64 -4.76 -14.45 3.92
N GLU A 65 -5.97 -14.24 3.40
CA GLU A 65 -6.70 -15.24 2.61
C GLU A 65 -5.89 -15.68 1.38
N LEU A 66 -5.28 -14.72 0.70
CA LEU A 66 -4.46 -15.00 -0.48
C LEU A 66 -3.24 -15.86 -0.14
N ALA A 67 -2.53 -15.54 0.94
CA ALA A 67 -1.40 -16.34 1.39
C ALA A 67 -1.85 -17.78 1.73
N GLN A 68 -2.98 -17.94 2.43
CA GLN A 68 -3.57 -19.25 2.74
C GLN A 68 -3.93 -20.03 1.47
N ARG A 69 -4.60 -19.40 0.51
CA ARG A 69 -5.01 -20.00 -0.76
C ARG A 69 -3.82 -20.58 -1.55
N PHE A 70 -2.67 -19.89 -1.51
CA PHE A 70 -1.47 -20.32 -2.22
C PHE A 70 -0.49 -21.13 -1.34
N GLY A 71 -0.89 -21.47 -0.12
CA GLY A 71 -0.09 -22.27 0.82
C GLY A 71 1.17 -21.56 1.31
N ILE A 72 1.26 -20.25 1.19
CA ILE A 72 2.42 -19.45 1.59
C ILE A 72 2.41 -19.30 3.11
N PRO A 73 3.44 -19.74 3.84
CA PRO A 73 3.54 -19.50 5.29
C PRO A 73 3.51 -18.00 5.58
N LEU A 74 2.58 -17.55 6.43
CA LEU A 74 2.39 -16.14 6.74
C LEU A 74 2.54 -15.88 8.23
N ARG A 75 3.22 -14.78 8.57
CA ARG A 75 3.26 -14.18 9.91
C ARG A 75 2.61 -12.81 9.87
N VAL A 76 1.73 -12.54 10.81
CA VAL A 76 1.17 -11.21 11.04
C VAL A 76 1.95 -10.59 12.18
N VAL A 77 2.63 -9.47 11.94
CA VAL A 77 3.46 -8.77 12.91
C VAL A 77 2.88 -7.40 13.24
N ARG A 78 2.87 -7.01 14.49
CA ARG A 78 2.52 -5.64 14.88
C ARG A 78 3.73 -4.76 14.75
N THR A 79 3.54 -3.57 14.23
CA THR A 79 4.60 -2.59 14.02
C THR A 79 4.39 -1.35 14.87
N ALA A 80 5.49 -0.75 15.36
CA ALA A 80 5.48 0.33 16.35
C ALA A 80 5.60 1.73 15.71
N GLU A 81 5.24 1.92 14.44
CA GLU A 81 5.34 3.23 13.79
C GLU A 81 4.45 4.29 14.43
N PHE A 82 3.35 3.89 15.09
CA PHE A 82 2.47 4.81 15.83
C PHE A 82 3.04 5.28 17.16
N ASP A 83 4.11 4.68 17.65
CA ASP A 83 4.88 5.15 18.81
C ASP A 83 5.99 6.14 18.38
N ASN A 84 6.18 6.35 17.09
CA ASN A 84 7.20 7.22 16.53
C ASN A 84 6.62 8.61 16.16
N ALA A 85 7.00 9.63 16.94
CA ALA A 85 6.57 11.02 16.69
C ALA A 85 6.91 11.53 15.28
N SER A 86 8.05 11.10 14.71
CA SER A 86 8.44 11.45 13.34
C SER A 86 7.52 10.85 12.29
N TYR A 87 6.98 9.65 12.51
CA TYR A 87 5.96 9.08 11.65
C TYR A 87 4.64 9.83 11.77
N LEU A 88 4.20 10.12 13.02
CA LEU A 88 2.94 10.81 13.31
C LEU A 88 2.89 12.23 12.76
N ALA A 89 4.03 12.91 12.70
CA ALA A 89 4.15 14.26 12.10
C ALA A 89 3.89 14.27 10.58
N ASN A 90 3.77 13.10 9.94
CA ASN A 90 3.44 12.95 8.52
C ASN A 90 4.35 13.73 7.56
N PRO A 91 5.68 13.62 7.67
CA PRO A 91 6.60 14.28 6.78
C PRO A 91 6.58 13.66 5.37
N THR A 92 7.21 14.33 4.40
CA THR A 92 7.34 13.82 3.02
C THR A 92 8.03 12.46 2.95
N ASN A 93 8.91 12.15 3.89
CA ASN A 93 9.61 10.87 4.02
C ASN A 93 8.95 9.89 5.00
N ARG A 94 7.66 10.06 5.34
CA ARG A 94 6.94 9.16 6.27
C ARG A 94 7.14 7.67 5.95
N CYS A 95 7.23 7.29 4.66
CA CYS A 95 7.44 5.92 4.24
C CYS A 95 8.77 5.32 4.73
N TYR A 96 9.78 6.15 5.02
CA TYR A 96 11.02 5.70 5.65
C TYR A 96 10.74 5.16 7.06
N PHE A 97 10.05 5.93 7.91
CA PHE A 97 9.72 5.53 9.28
C PHE A 97 8.83 4.29 9.34
N CYS A 98 7.85 4.19 8.43
CA CYS A 98 6.99 3.01 8.30
C CYS A 98 7.81 1.75 7.96
N LYS A 99 8.72 1.85 6.99
CA LYS A 99 9.59 0.73 6.60
C LYS A 99 10.60 0.38 7.68
N GLN A 100 11.17 1.38 8.37
CA GLN A 100 12.06 1.18 9.50
C GLN A 100 11.37 0.37 10.61
N ALA A 101 10.15 0.76 10.99
CA ALA A 101 9.36 0.03 11.99
C ALA A 101 9.10 -1.43 11.56
N LEU A 102 8.72 -1.64 10.28
CA LEU A 102 8.52 -2.98 9.75
C LEU A 102 9.80 -3.83 9.82
N PHE A 103 10.92 -3.32 9.32
CA PHE A 103 12.16 -4.10 9.29
C PHE A 103 12.75 -4.35 10.68
N ALA A 104 12.49 -3.44 11.65
CA ALA A 104 12.83 -3.67 13.05
C ALA A 104 12.10 -4.88 13.64
N GLU A 105 10.85 -5.12 13.25
CA GLU A 105 10.08 -6.30 13.68
C GLU A 105 10.46 -7.57 12.87
N LEU A 106 10.76 -7.44 11.59
CA LEU A 106 11.12 -8.59 10.76
C LEU A 106 12.52 -9.15 11.07
N THR A 107 13.44 -8.33 11.58
CA THR A 107 14.80 -8.77 11.91
C THR A 107 14.83 -9.82 13.03
N PRO A 108 14.20 -9.61 14.21
CA PRO A 108 14.13 -10.64 15.24
C PRO A 108 13.31 -11.87 14.80
N LEU A 109 12.24 -11.68 14.01
CA LEU A 109 11.45 -12.76 13.43
C LEU A 109 12.34 -13.67 12.56
N ALA A 110 13.11 -13.09 11.64
CA ALA A 110 14.01 -13.83 10.77
C ALA A 110 15.02 -14.65 11.57
N ARG A 111 15.61 -14.06 12.61
CA ARG A 111 16.56 -14.74 13.49
C ARG A 111 15.91 -15.89 14.28
N ALA A 112 14.72 -15.67 14.82
CA ALA A 112 13.98 -16.67 15.60
C ALA A 112 13.57 -17.88 14.75
N GLU A 113 13.25 -17.68 13.49
CA GLU A 113 12.88 -18.75 12.55
C GLU A 113 14.08 -19.31 11.75
N GLY A 114 15.31 -18.83 12.01
CA GLY A 114 16.51 -19.30 11.31
C GLY A 114 16.54 -18.94 9.84
N LEU A 115 15.88 -17.84 9.46
CA LEU A 115 15.82 -17.37 8.07
C LEU A 115 16.97 -16.36 7.79
N ALA A 116 17.64 -16.53 6.66
CA ALA A 116 18.89 -15.84 6.38
C ALA A 116 18.75 -14.33 6.14
N LEU A 117 17.69 -13.92 5.45
CA LEU A 117 17.54 -12.56 4.95
C LEU A 117 16.07 -12.09 4.95
N ILE A 118 15.91 -10.77 4.90
CA ILE A 118 14.63 -10.13 4.59
C ILE A 118 14.69 -9.67 3.13
N VAL A 119 13.60 -9.91 2.38
CA VAL A 119 13.42 -9.45 1.01
C VAL A 119 12.13 -8.65 0.86
N TYR A 120 12.07 -7.72 -0.10
CA TYR A 120 10.87 -6.93 -0.35
C TYR A 120 10.61 -6.68 -1.83
N GLY A 121 9.38 -6.28 -2.17
CA GLY A 121 8.87 -6.20 -3.53
C GLY A 121 9.20 -4.89 -4.28
N GLU A 122 10.39 -4.32 -4.15
CA GLU A 122 10.84 -3.24 -5.03
C GLU A 122 11.20 -3.82 -6.40
N ASN A 123 10.77 -3.16 -7.47
CA ASN A 123 10.95 -3.62 -8.84
C ASN A 123 11.75 -2.62 -9.69
N ALA A 124 12.12 -3.01 -10.91
CA ALA A 124 12.97 -2.18 -11.79
C ALA A 124 12.29 -0.89 -12.29
N SER A 125 10.95 -0.81 -12.30
CA SER A 125 10.24 0.43 -12.65
C SER A 125 10.31 1.49 -11.54
N ASP A 126 10.76 1.11 -10.35
CA ASP A 126 10.91 2.01 -9.21
C ASP A 126 12.26 2.77 -9.24
N LEU A 127 13.11 2.48 -10.23
CA LEU A 127 14.38 3.18 -10.46
C LEU A 127 14.13 4.63 -10.87
N GLY A 128 14.77 5.57 -10.15
CA GLY A 128 14.64 7.01 -10.41
C GLY A 128 13.55 7.72 -9.62
N ASP A 129 12.67 7.00 -8.93
CA ASP A 129 11.71 7.58 -7.99
C ASP A 129 12.39 7.82 -6.63
N HIS A 130 12.23 9.01 -6.06
CA HIS A 130 12.68 9.27 -4.69
C HIS A 130 11.81 8.48 -3.72
N ARG A 131 12.31 7.31 -3.28
CA ARG A 131 11.59 6.41 -2.37
C ARG A 131 12.26 6.38 -1.00
N PRO A 132 11.78 7.15 -0.04
CA PRO A 132 12.34 7.15 1.32
C PRO A 132 12.41 5.75 1.95
N GLY A 133 11.49 4.85 1.57
CA GLY A 133 11.50 3.45 2.04
C GLY A 133 12.69 2.62 1.58
N SER A 134 13.34 2.94 0.46
CA SER A 134 14.53 2.23 -0.02
C SER A 134 15.76 2.53 0.85
N GLN A 135 15.82 3.72 1.48
CA GLN A 135 16.85 4.05 2.45
C GLN A 135 16.76 3.13 3.68
N ALA A 136 15.56 2.96 4.24
CA ALA A 136 15.36 2.04 5.36
C ALA A 136 15.73 0.59 4.97
N ALA A 137 15.41 0.15 3.74
CA ALA A 137 15.79 -1.19 3.29
C ALA A 137 17.32 -1.36 3.24
N ALA A 138 18.07 -0.34 2.80
CA ALA A 138 19.53 -0.37 2.78
C ALA A 138 20.12 -0.45 4.21
N GLU A 139 19.60 0.32 5.16
CA GLU A 139 20.04 0.33 6.56
C GLU A 139 19.85 -1.03 7.25
N PHE A 140 18.81 -1.78 6.89
CA PHE A 140 18.53 -3.12 7.42
C PHE A 140 19.07 -4.25 6.53
N ALA A 141 19.88 -3.94 5.52
CA ALA A 141 20.41 -4.92 4.55
C ALA A 141 19.32 -5.79 3.89
N VAL A 142 18.12 -5.22 3.69
CA VAL A 142 17.00 -5.89 3.02
C VAL A 142 17.22 -5.91 1.52
N ARG A 143 17.04 -7.06 0.89
CA ARG A 143 17.27 -7.21 -0.55
C ARG A 143 15.99 -7.04 -1.37
N ALA A 144 16.16 -6.65 -2.63
CA ALA A 144 15.09 -6.44 -3.61
C ALA A 144 15.23 -7.37 -4.83
N PRO A 145 14.94 -8.68 -4.71
CA PRO A 145 15.20 -9.65 -5.77
C PRO A 145 14.51 -9.34 -7.09
N LEU A 146 13.33 -8.72 -7.08
CA LEU A 146 12.61 -8.32 -8.30
C LEU A 146 13.41 -7.25 -9.08
N LYS A 147 13.95 -6.26 -8.35
CA LYS A 147 14.78 -5.20 -8.92
C LYS A 147 16.13 -5.76 -9.41
N GLU A 148 16.74 -6.65 -8.64
CA GLU A 148 18.00 -7.31 -8.96
C GLU A 148 17.88 -8.19 -10.23
N ALA A 149 16.73 -8.84 -10.43
CA ALA A 149 16.41 -9.59 -11.65
C ALA A 149 15.96 -8.69 -12.82
N GLY A 150 15.87 -7.37 -12.62
CA GLY A 150 15.46 -6.42 -13.65
C GLY A 150 13.99 -6.52 -14.06
N LEU A 151 13.14 -7.06 -13.18
CA LEU A 151 11.69 -7.19 -13.44
C LEU A 151 10.99 -5.85 -13.29
N THR A 152 10.31 -5.42 -14.34
CA THR A 152 9.46 -4.23 -14.34
C THR A 152 8.06 -4.53 -13.81
N LYS A 153 7.31 -3.49 -13.45
CA LYS A 153 5.92 -3.61 -12.99
C LYS A 153 5.01 -4.31 -13.99
N ALA A 154 5.17 -4.02 -15.29
CA ALA A 154 4.40 -4.66 -16.35
C ALA A 154 4.70 -6.16 -16.44
N GLU A 155 5.97 -6.53 -16.42
CA GLU A 155 6.41 -7.92 -16.44
C GLU A 155 5.95 -8.71 -15.21
N ILE A 156 5.97 -8.09 -14.01
CA ILE A 156 5.46 -8.71 -12.79
C ILE A 156 3.95 -8.98 -12.90
N ARG A 157 3.16 -8.04 -13.46
CA ARG A 157 1.73 -8.26 -13.70
C ARG A 157 1.48 -9.40 -14.67
N GLU A 158 2.22 -9.46 -15.76
CA GLU A 158 2.14 -10.54 -16.75
C GLU A 158 2.45 -11.91 -16.12
N LEU A 159 3.55 -12.00 -15.38
CA LEU A 159 3.93 -13.23 -14.67
C LEU A 159 2.91 -13.59 -13.57
N SER A 160 2.37 -12.60 -12.85
CA SER A 160 1.31 -12.81 -11.86
C SER A 160 0.06 -13.42 -12.50
N ALA A 161 -0.36 -12.92 -13.67
CA ALA A 161 -1.50 -13.47 -14.42
C ALA A 161 -1.22 -14.90 -14.87
N ARG A 162 -0.03 -15.21 -15.38
CA ARG A 162 0.38 -16.57 -15.75
C ARG A 162 0.37 -17.54 -14.57
N LEU A 163 0.66 -17.08 -13.36
CA LEU A 163 0.60 -17.85 -12.11
C LEU A 163 -0.81 -17.91 -11.49
N GLY A 164 -1.81 -17.29 -12.12
CA GLY A 164 -3.19 -17.25 -11.62
C GLY A 164 -3.34 -16.43 -10.33
N LEU A 165 -2.44 -15.46 -10.08
CA LEU A 165 -2.52 -14.58 -8.93
C LEU A 165 -3.59 -13.50 -9.16
N PRO A 166 -4.61 -13.39 -8.29
CA PRO A 166 -5.70 -12.43 -8.49
C PRO A 166 -5.25 -10.97 -8.32
N THR A 167 -4.01 -10.77 -7.85
CA THR A 167 -3.41 -9.44 -7.73
C THR A 167 -2.81 -8.91 -9.03
N ALA A 168 -2.80 -9.67 -10.12
CA ALA A 168 -2.24 -9.26 -11.41
C ALA A 168 -2.78 -7.90 -11.88
N ASP A 169 -4.08 -7.68 -11.76
CA ASP A 169 -4.75 -6.43 -12.15
C ASP A 169 -5.06 -5.51 -10.95
N LYS A 170 -4.64 -5.90 -9.73
CA LYS A 170 -4.93 -5.10 -8.54
C LYS A 170 -4.31 -3.71 -8.66
N PRO A 171 -5.09 -2.63 -8.40
CA PRO A 171 -4.56 -1.26 -8.37
C PRO A 171 -3.46 -1.11 -7.32
N GLN A 172 -2.63 -0.09 -7.49
CA GLN A 172 -1.57 0.18 -6.52
C GLN A 172 -2.19 0.50 -5.15
N LEU A 173 -1.83 -0.30 -4.15
CA LEU A 173 -2.21 -0.07 -2.77
C LEU A 173 -1.44 1.11 -2.20
N ALA A 174 -2.16 1.96 -1.49
CA ALA A 174 -1.59 3.03 -0.69
C ALA A 174 -2.18 2.96 0.72
N CYS A 175 -1.35 3.16 1.75
CA CYS A 175 -1.77 3.12 3.15
C CYS A 175 -2.80 4.24 3.45
N LEU A 176 -3.65 4.05 4.46
CA LEU A 176 -4.65 5.06 4.88
C LEU A 176 -4.02 6.40 5.20
N SER A 177 -2.81 6.41 5.78
CA SER A 177 -2.09 7.64 6.09
C SER A 177 -1.81 8.53 4.86
N SER A 178 -1.82 7.97 3.65
CA SER A 178 -1.68 8.74 2.40
C SER A 178 -2.91 9.59 2.06
N ARG A 179 -4.00 9.47 2.81
CA ARG A 179 -5.21 10.29 2.68
C ARG A 179 -5.14 11.56 3.49
N ILE A 180 -4.16 11.68 4.36
CA ILE A 180 -3.93 12.84 5.21
C ILE A 180 -2.86 13.70 4.51
N PRO A 181 -3.08 15.02 4.34
CA PRO A 181 -2.10 15.93 3.74
C PRO A 181 -0.75 15.90 4.49
N THR A 182 0.34 16.01 3.75
CA THR A 182 1.67 16.06 4.33
C THR A 182 1.78 17.21 5.34
N GLY A 183 2.34 16.93 6.52
CA GLY A 183 2.47 17.88 7.62
C GLY A 183 1.25 17.92 8.56
N GLU A 184 0.12 17.31 8.19
CA GLU A 184 -0.98 17.10 9.14
C GLU A 184 -0.75 15.80 9.90
N ALA A 185 -0.93 15.81 11.23
CA ALA A 185 -0.65 14.68 12.09
C ALA A 185 -1.51 13.45 11.74
N VAL A 186 -0.89 12.28 11.66
CA VAL A 186 -1.57 10.99 11.54
C VAL A 186 -2.04 10.53 12.90
N THR A 187 -3.33 10.21 13.03
CA THR A 187 -3.90 9.64 14.25
C THR A 187 -4.77 8.43 13.94
N ILE A 188 -4.90 7.51 14.89
CA ILE A 188 -5.75 6.32 14.74
C ILE A 188 -7.20 6.74 14.44
N THR A 189 -7.70 7.79 15.09
CA THR A 189 -9.06 8.31 14.86
C THR A 189 -9.25 8.75 13.41
N LYS A 190 -8.31 9.53 12.84
CA LYS A 190 -8.39 9.96 11.43
C LYS A 190 -8.39 8.76 10.49
N LEU A 191 -7.54 7.76 10.76
CA LEU A 191 -7.48 6.56 9.93
C LEU A 191 -8.78 5.75 9.99
N ALA A 192 -9.38 5.62 11.17
CA ALA A 192 -10.68 4.94 11.32
C ALA A 192 -11.79 5.67 10.56
N MET A 193 -11.83 7.02 10.63
CA MET A 193 -12.77 7.84 9.86
C MET A 193 -12.60 7.63 8.35
N ILE A 194 -11.35 7.65 7.86
CA ILE A 194 -11.03 7.43 6.45
C ILE A 194 -11.45 6.02 6.01
N GLU A 195 -11.07 5.01 6.78
CA GLU A 195 -11.37 3.61 6.46
C GLU A 195 -12.88 3.36 6.44
N GLY A 196 -13.62 3.87 7.42
CA GLY A 196 -15.08 3.76 7.47
C GLY A 196 -15.73 4.39 6.23
N ALA A 197 -15.29 5.59 5.86
CA ALA A 197 -15.81 6.30 4.69
C ALA A 197 -15.49 5.57 3.36
N GLU A 198 -14.22 5.08 3.19
CA GLU A 198 -13.85 4.33 1.99
C GLU A 198 -14.56 2.98 1.91
N ASN A 199 -14.76 2.31 3.04
CA ASN A 199 -15.51 1.05 3.10
C ASN A 199 -16.97 1.25 2.70
N TYR A 200 -17.63 2.28 3.20
CA TYR A 200 -19.01 2.58 2.84
C TYR A 200 -19.16 2.85 1.33
N LEU A 201 -18.26 3.62 0.74
CA LEU A 201 -18.26 3.84 -0.71
C LEU A 201 -18.05 2.54 -1.51
N ARG A 202 -17.16 1.65 -1.06
CA ARG A 202 -16.97 0.34 -1.68
C ARG A 202 -18.21 -0.55 -1.56
N ASP A 203 -18.92 -0.50 -0.43
CA ASP A 203 -20.18 -1.24 -0.22
C ASP A 203 -21.31 -0.71 -1.13
N LEU A 204 -21.25 0.57 -1.53
CA LEU A 204 -22.10 1.13 -2.58
C LEU A 204 -21.66 0.78 -4.00
N GLY A 205 -20.60 -0.02 -4.17
CA GLY A 205 -20.09 -0.51 -5.46
C GLY A 205 -19.20 0.48 -6.20
N PHE A 206 -18.54 1.43 -5.49
CA PHE A 206 -17.47 2.25 -6.06
C PHE A 206 -16.13 1.52 -5.93
N HIS A 207 -15.30 1.55 -6.98
CA HIS A 207 -14.05 0.76 -7.03
C HIS A 207 -12.81 1.62 -6.74
N ASP A 208 -12.59 2.70 -7.49
CA ASP A 208 -11.45 3.60 -7.30
C ASP A 208 -11.82 4.70 -6.30
N VAL A 209 -11.70 4.40 -5.01
CA VAL A 209 -12.14 5.28 -3.93
C VAL A 209 -10.95 5.80 -3.14
N ARG A 210 -10.94 7.12 -2.87
CA ARG A 210 -10.11 7.75 -1.84
C ARG A 210 -10.91 8.80 -1.10
N VAL A 211 -10.87 8.77 0.22
CA VAL A 211 -11.43 9.82 1.06
C VAL A 211 -10.28 10.56 1.72
N ARG A 212 -10.02 11.79 1.25
CA ARG A 212 -8.97 12.65 1.83
C ARG A 212 -9.51 13.34 3.05
N HIS A 213 -8.76 13.26 4.13
CA HIS A 213 -9.09 13.89 5.40
C HIS A 213 -8.39 15.23 5.50
N HIS A 214 -9.14 16.30 5.71
CA HIS A 214 -8.60 17.64 5.92
C HIS A 214 -9.08 18.18 7.26
N GLU A 215 -8.17 18.74 8.04
CA GLU A 215 -8.52 19.46 9.27
C GLU A 215 -8.89 20.89 8.96
N MET A 216 -10.05 21.32 9.45
CA MET A 216 -10.55 22.68 9.37
C MET A 216 -10.70 23.24 10.78
N LYS A 217 -10.79 24.57 10.93
CA LYS A 217 -10.97 25.22 12.24
C LYS A 217 -12.20 24.73 13.01
N GLN A 218 -13.28 24.33 12.28
CA GLN A 218 -14.54 23.93 12.87
C GLN A 218 -14.69 22.40 12.99
N GLY A 219 -13.85 21.62 12.35
CA GLY A 219 -13.95 20.14 12.34
C GLY A 219 -13.38 19.54 11.07
N ALA A 220 -13.49 18.23 10.91
CA ALA A 220 -12.93 17.50 9.79
C ALA A 220 -13.77 17.62 8.51
N LEU A 221 -13.08 17.72 7.36
CA LEU A 221 -13.67 17.68 6.02
C LEU A 221 -13.25 16.40 5.31
N ALA A 222 -14.22 15.65 4.77
CA ALA A 222 -13.98 14.56 3.82
C ALA A 222 -14.00 15.11 2.39
N ARG A 223 -12.91 14.92 1.63
CA ARG A 223 -12.88 15.15 0.18
C ARG A 223 -12.86 13.80 -0.53
N ILE A 224 -13.97 13.47 -1.15
CA ILE A 224 -14.20 12.19 -1.82
C ILE A 224 -13.66 12.24 -3.23
N GLU A 225 -12.80 11.29 -3.57
CA GLU A 225 -12.31 11.04 -4.91
C GLU A 225 -12.77 9.65 -5.33
N VAL A 226 -13.54 9.55 -6.41
CA VAL A 226 -13.91 8.30 -7.07
C VAL A 226 -13.42 8.30 -8.51
N GLY A 227 -13.40 7.14 -9.16
CA GLY A 227 -13.08 7.06 -10.58
C GLY A 227 -13.91 8.05 -11.39
N THR A 228 -13.31 8.71 -12.41
CA THR A 228 -13.98 9.77 -13.18
C THR A 228 -15.27 9.28 -13.84
N SER A 229 -15.29 8.03 -14.29
CA SER A 229 -16.50 7.39 -14.86
C SER A 229 -17.58 7.10 -13.82
N GLU A 230 -17.22 7.04 -12.52
CA GLU A 230 -18.11 6.75 -11.42
C GLU A 230 -18.68 8.03 -10.77
N LEU A 231 -18.08 9.21 -11.02
CA LEU A 231 -18.53 10.50 -10.44
C LEU A 231 -20.03 10.77 -10.57
N PRO A 232 -20.67 10.58 -11.76
CA PRO A 232 -22.11 10.82 -11.89
C PRO A 232 -22.96 9.96 -10.95
N ARG A 233 -22.51 8.74 -10.62
CA ARG A 233 -23.23 7.81 -9.75
C ARG A 233 -23.40 8.35 -8.32
N LEU A 234 -22.51 9.22 -7.85
CA LEU A 234 -22.64 9.86 -6.54
C LEU A 234 -23.92 10.69 -6.42
N PHE A 235 -24.46 11.19 -7.53
CA PHE A 235 -25.60 12.09 -7.57
C PHE A 235 -26.88 11.42 -8.12
N VAL A 236 -26.87 10.09 -8.28
CA VAL A 236 -28.05 9.33 -8.70
C VAL A 236 -28.86 8.92 -7.47
N GLY A 237 -30.16 9.22 -7.49
CA GLY A 237 -31.04 8.92 -6.38
C GLY A 237 -30.57 9.57 -5.07
N GLU A 238 -30.63 8.82 -3.98
CA GLU A 238 -30.28 9.28 -2.63
C GLU A 238 -28.82 8.96 -2.22
N VAL A 239 -27.95 8.54 -3.17
CA VAL A 239 -26.59 8.11 -2.84
C VAL A 239 -25.82 9.19 -2.10
N HIS A 240 -25.84 10.44 -2.58
CA HIS A 240 -25.13 11.56 -1.95
C HIS A 240 -25.66 11.90 -0.55
N GLN A 241 -26.96 11.78 -0.32
CA GLN A 241 -27.58 12.03 0.99
C GLN A 241 -27.15 10.97 2.00
N ARG A 242 -27.31 9.69 1.66
CA ARG A 242 -26.90 8.58 2.53
C ARG A 242 -25.39 8.58 2.80
N LEU A 243 -24.61 8.98 1.80
CA LEU A 243 -23.15 9.12 1.95
C LEU A 243 -22.83 10.24 2.95
N ALA A 244 -23.43 11.41 2.82
CA ALA A 244 -23.23 12.52 3.74
C ALA A 244 -23.66 12.14 5.18
N GLU A 245 -24.83 11.56 5.34
CA GLU A 245 -25.33 11.09 6.64
C GLU A 245 -24.36 10.10 7.29
N HIS A 246 -23.91 9.08 6.53
CA HIS A 246 -22.97 8.10 7.05
C HIS A 246 -21.63 8.76 7.45
N LEU A 247 -21.05 9.62 6.61
CA LEU A 247 -19.78 10.28 6.92
C LEU A 247 -19.90 11.22 8.14
N HIS A 248 -21.06 11.84 8.35
CA HIS A 248 -21.32 12.60 9.58
C HIS A 248 -21.28 11.71 10.83
N THR A 249 -21.81 10.48 10.77
CA THR A 249 -21.68 9.53 11.91
C THR A 249 -20.25 9.14 12.21
N LEU A 250 -19.36 9.21 11.22
CA LEU A 250 -17.91 8.98 11.39
C LEU A 250 -17.17 10.18 11.98
N GLY A 251 -17.82 11.36 12.09
CA GLY A 251 -17.22 12.57 12.67
C GLY A 251 -16.79 13.63 11.66
N TYR A 252 -17.10 13.47 10.37
CA TYR A 252 -16.86 14.52 9.39
C TYR A 252 -17.93 15.61 9.50
N LEU A 253 -17.50 16.88 9.60
CA LEU A 253 -18.41 18.02 9.59
C LEU A 253 -18.83 18.42 8.17
N TYR A 254 -17.90 18.29 7.23
CA TYR A 254 -18.13 18.60 5.82
C TYR A 254 -17.81 17.39 4.93
N VAL A 255 -18.69 17.16 3.95
CA VAL A 255 -18.51 16.12 2.94
C VAL A 255 -18.50 16.78 1.57
N THR A 256 -17.42 16.63 0.83
CA THR A 256 -17.18 17.26 -0.47
C THR A 256 -16.74 16.21 -1.49
N VAL A 257 -16.92 16.52 -2.78
CA VAL A 257 -16.48 15.67 -3.89
C VAL A 257 -15.44 16.42 -4.68
N ASP A 258 -14.31 15.78 -4.97
CA ASP A 258 -13.35 16.31 -5.94
C ASP A 258 -13.90 16.09 -7.35
N VAL A 259 -14.28 17.16 -8.02
CA VAL A 259 -14.87 17.11 -9.37
C VAL A 259 -13.92 16.60 -10.44
N ALA A 260 -12.62 16.58 -10.16
CA ALA A 260 -11.64 16.00 -11.07
C ALA A 260 -11.49 14.47 -10.91
N GLY A 261 -12.17 13.88 -9.92
CA GLY A 261 -12.11 12.47 -9.60
C GLY A 261 -10.76 12.01 -9.04
N TYR A 262 -10.61 10.70 -8.89
CA TYR A 262 -9.39 10.12 -8.38
C TYR A 262 -8.20 10.34 -9.33
N ARG A 263 -7.12 10.88 -8.77
CA ARG A 263 -5.83 11.05 -9.43
C ARG A 263 -4.71 10.62 -8.49
N ARG A 264 -3.78 9.84 -9.02
CA ARG A 264 -2.59 9.44 -8.25
C ARG A 264 -1.82 10.70 -7.80
N GLY A 265 -1.49 10.79 -6.50
CA GLY A 265 -0.70 11.88 -5.96
C GLY A 265 -1.46 13.19 -5.75
N SER A 266 -2.79 13.20 -5.77
CA SER A 266 -3.62 14.40 -5.56
C SER A 266 -3.39 15.12 -4.22
N THR A 267 -2.83 14.43 -3.21
CA THR A 267 -2.43 15.03 -1.92
C THR A 267 -1.03 15.63 -1.93
N ASN A 268 -0.20 15.32 -2.94
CA ASN A 268 1.16 15.83 -3.07
C ASN A 268 1.21 17.07 -3.99
N GLY A 269 0.05 17.70 -4.25
CA GLY A 269 -0.09 18.76 -5.22
C GLY A 269 0.86 19.92 -4.98
N THR A 270 1.71 20.20 -5.96
CA THR A 270 2.25 21.54 -6.16
C THR A 270 1.05 22.50 -6.24
N PRO A 271 1.01 23.61 -5.51
CA PRO A 271 -0.04 24.60 -5.68
C PRO A 271 -0.15 24.91 -7.16
N ILE A 272 -1.36 24.79 -7.72
CA ILE A 272 -1.62 25.22 -9.09
C ILE A 272 -1.24 26.70 -9.09
N SER A 273 -0.13 27.05 -9.73
CA SER A 273 0.20 28.45 -9.94
C SER A 273 -0.93 29.02 -10.76
N PHE A 274 -1.73 29.85 -10.15
CA PHE A 274 -2.75 30.64 -10.83
C PHE A 274 -2.00 31.42 -11.92
N ARG A 275 -2.19 31.05 -13.19
CA ARG A 275 -1.76 31.91 -14.30
C ARG A 275 -2.82 32.99 -14.45
N PRO A 276 -2.59 34.24 -13.99
CA PRO A 276 -3.47 35.32 -14.31
C PRO A 276 -3.25 35.64 -15.79
N GLY A 277 -4.21 35.37 -16.63
CA GLY A 277 -4.16 35.77 -18.01
C GLY A 277 -4.79 34.77 -18.97
N LEU A 278 -6.09 34.73 -18.98
CA LEU A 278 -6.95 34.53 -20.16
C LEU A 278 -8.23 35.32 -19.85
N ALA A 279 -8.14 36.64 -20.06
CA ALA A 279 -9.29 37.49 -20.30
C ALA A 279 -9.43 37.61 -21.83
#